data_d75df3c06a5e028965ab6f3cc3ffe452
#
_entry.id   d75df3c06a5e028965ab6f3cc3ffe452
#
_cell.length_a   1.000
_cell.length_b   1.000
_cell.length_c   1.000
_cell.angle_alpha   90.00
_cell.angle_beta   90.00
_cell.angle_gamma   90.00
#
_symmetry.space_group_name_H-M   'P 1'
#
loop_
_entity.id
_entity.type
_entity.pdbx_description
1 polymer ?
#
loop_
_entity_poly.entity_id
_entity_poly.type
_entity_poly.pdbx_seq_one_letter_code
_entity_poly.pdbx_strand_id
1 'polypeptide(L)'
;LRNGVLRCVGDPGERFREDALRILRALRFAARFSLTIEEKTAAALRENRELLRNISPERIFSELKGILCARGAGEMLLAFPEVFFVILPELAPMRGFDTRRPQNHCWDVWGHTAHAVDAIAPESVLRLTMLFHDSGKPETFRYDAQAGFGRFPGHPAVSARIADAALRALRCDN
;
A
#
# COMPACT_ATOMS: atom_id res chain seq x y z
N LEU A 1 -16.41 -11.29 -16.00
CA LEU A 1 -16.24 -9.84 -16.26
C LEU A 1 -17.56 -9.10 -16.54
N ARG A 2 -18.68 -9.81 -16.75
CA ARG A 2 -19.97 -9.17 -17.12
C ARG A 2 -20.55 -8.27 -16.00
N ASN A 3 -20.14 -8.45 -14.72
CA ASN A 3 -20.71 -7.74 -13.56
C ASN A 3 -19.70 -6.85 -12.84
N GLY A 4 -18.50 -6.61 -13.39
CA GLY A 4 -17.48 -5.80 -12.71
C GLY A 4 -16.93 -6.41 -11.41
N VAL A 5 -17.13 -7.73 -11.18
CA VAL A 5 -16.73 -8.42 -9.96
C VAL A 5 -15.60 -9.40 -10.25
N LEU A 6 -14.52 -9.32 -9.43
CA LEU A 6 -13.44 -10.30 -9.41
C LEU A 6 -13.75 -11.36 -8.35
N ARG A 7 -13.87 -12.60 -8.82
CA ARG A 7 -14.10 -13.78 -7.98
C ARG A 7 -13.02 -14.83 -8.24
N CYS A 8 -12.54 -15.45 -7.18
CA CYS A 8 -11.65 -16.59 -7.29
C CYS A 8 -12.41 -17.83 -7.84
N VAL A 9 -11.77 -18.59 -8.72
CA VAL A 9 -12.32 -19.86 -9.22
C VAL A 9 -11.99 -20.96 -8.20
N GLY A 10 -13.02 -21.64 -7.70
CA GLY A 10 -12.90 -22.65 -6.64
C GLY A 10 -12.88 -22.01 -5.25
N ASP A 11 -12.28 -22.70 -4.27
CA ASP A 11 -12.11 -22.15 -2.92
C ASP A 11 -10.96 -21.15 -2.86
N PRO A 12 -11.21 -19.90 -2.47
CA PRO A 12 -10.17 -18.87 -2.47
C PRO A 12 -9.02 -19.18 -1.51
N GLY A 13 -9.31 -19.73 -0.33
CA GLY A 13 -8.29 -20.06 0.66
C GLY A 13 -7.33 -21.13 0.16
N GLU A 14 -7.83 -22.20 -0.48
CA GLU A 14 -7.01 -23.22 -1.10
C GLU A 14 -6.14 -22.63 -2.22
N ARG A 15 -6.72 -21.81 -3.09
CA ARG A 15 -6.00 -21.19 -4.21
C ARG A 15 -4.89 -20.24 -3.76
N PHE A 16 -5.06 -19.53 -2.65
CA PHE A 16 -4.01 -18.66 -2.10
C PHE A 16 -2.92 -19.45 -1.36
N ARG A 17 -3.25 -20.60 -0.76
CA ARG A 17 -2.25 -21.53 -0.19
C ARG A 17 -1.41 -22.21 -1.26
N GLU A 18 -1.97 -22.53 -2.44
CA GLU A 18 -1.20 -23.06 -3.57
C GLU A 18 -0.15 -22.08 -4.10
N ASP A 19 -0.52 -20.81 -4.28
CA ASP A 19 0.38 -19.71 -4.69
C ASP A 19 -0.11 -18.40 -4.11
N ALA A 20 0.56 -17.95 -3.04
CA ALA A 20 0.21 -16.73 -2.34
C ALA A 20 0.35 -15.46 -3.21
N LEU A 21 1.16 -15.48 -4.27
CA LEU A 21 1.26 -14.33 -5.19
C LEU A 21 -0.08 -14.00 -5.86
N ARG A 22 -1.00 -14.96 -5.94
CA ARG A 22 -2.37 -14.73 -6.42
C ARG A 22 -3.11 -13.65 -5.63
N ILE A 23 -2.74 -13.42 -4.35
CA ILE A 23 -3.24 -12.32 -3.53
C ILE A 23 -2.95 -10.98 -4.20
N LEU A 24 -1.68 -10.69 -4.48
CA LEU A 24 -1.29 -9.44 -5.14
C LEU A 24 -1.81 -9.35 -6.57
N ARG A 25 -1.84 -10.47 -7.30
CA ARG A 25 -2.42 -10.53 -8.65
C ARG A 25 -3.90 -10.17 -8.65
N ALA A 26 -4.67 -10.62 -7.66
CA ALA A 26 -6.09 -10.25 -7.53
C ALA A 26 -6.24 -8.74 -7.32
N LEU A 27 -5.45 -8.14 -6.42
CA LEU A 27 -5.43 -6.69 -6.19
C LEU A 27 -5.04 -5.93 -7.48
N ARG A 28 -4.03 -6.41 -8.20
CA ARG A 28 -3.60 -5.81 -9.47
C ARG A 28 -4.70 -5.85 -10.53
N PHE A 29 -5.40 -6.96 -10.68
CA PHE A 29 -6.50 -7.05 -11.64
C PHE A 29 -7.68 -6.17 -11.23
N ALA A 30 -8.02 -6.14 -9.93
CA ALA A 30 -9.06 -5.26 -9.42
C ALA A 30 -8.72 -3.79 -9.71
N ALA A 31 -7.51 -3.34 -9.37
CA ALA A 31 -7.05 -1.98 -9.65
C ALA A 31 -7.04 -1.64 -11.14
N ARG A 32 -6.54 -2.57 -11.99
CA ARG A 32 -6.36 -2.33 -13.42
C ARG A 32 -7.67 -2.26 -14.20
N PHE A 33 -8.65 -3.07 -13.82
CA PHE A 33 -9.92 -3.21 -14.53
C PHE A 33 -11.09 -2.61 -13.78
N SER A 34 -10.84 -1.89 -12.69
CA SER A 34 -11.87 -1.29 -11.82
C SER A 34 -12.93 -2.33 -11.39
N LEU A 35 -12.46 -3.47 -10.87
CA LEU A 35 -13.32 -4.57 -10.44
C LEU A 35 -13.49 -4.53 -8.92
N THR A 36 -14.70 -4.74 -8.44
CA THR A 36 -14.96 -5.02 -7.03
C THR A 36 -14.56 -6.45 -6.71
N ILE A 37 -13.79 -6.68 -5.65
CA ILE A 37 -13.45 -8.03 -5.20
C ILE A 37 -14.62 -8.58 -4.40
N GLU A 38 -15.08 -9.79 -4.77
CA GLU A 38 -16.14 -10.50 -4.06
C GLU A 38 -15.78 -10.71 -2.58
N GLU A 39 -16.75 -10.59 -1.69
CA GLU A 39 -16.55 -10.62 -0.22
C GLU A 39 -15.81 -11.89 0.25
N LYS A 40 -16.23 -13.08 -0.21
CA LYS A 40 -15.56 -14.35 0.13
C LYS A 40 -14.08 -14.36 -0.33
N THR A 41 -13.83 -13.83 -1.51
CA THR A 41 -12.48 -13.70 -2.07
C THR A 41 -11.65 -12.67 -1.26
N ALA A 42 -12.25 -11.53 -0.91
CA ALA A 42 -11.62 -10.48 -0.11
C ALA A 42 -11.28 -10.95 1.31
N ALA A 43 -12.17 -11.70 1.97
CA ALA A 43 -11.92 -12.29 3.27
C ALA A 43 -10.71 -13.25 3.22
N ALA A 44 -10.70 -14.15 2.23
CA ALA A 44 -9.60 -15.10 2.06
C ALA A 44 -8.25 -14.41 1.74
N LEU A 45 -8.27 -13.28 0.99
CA LEU A 45 -7.07 -12.44 0.79
C LEU A 45 -6.49 -11.96 2.12
N ARG A 46 -7.33 -11.44 3.01
CA ARG A 46 -6.91 -10.94 4.32
C ARG A 46 -6.40 -12.05 5.21
N GLU A 47 -7.08 -13.19 5.26
CA GLU A 47 -6.72 -14.34 6.08
C GLU A 47 -5.37 -14.95 5.68
N ASN A 48 -5.09 -15.02 4.38
CA ASN A 48 -3.90 -15.67 3.83
C ASN A 48 -2.73 -14.71 3.55
N ARG A 49 -2.84 -13.43 3.88
CA ARG A 49 -1.82 -12.39 3.55
C ARG A 49 -0.40 -12.72 4.04
N GLU A 50 -0.28 -13.38 5.21
CA GLU A 50 1.04 -13.71 5.77
C GLU A 50 1.83 -14.72 4.90
N LEU A 51 1.15 -15.47 4.05
CA LEU A 51 1.80 -16.38 3.09
C LEU A 51 2.67 -15.62 2.06
N LEU A 52 2.43 -14.32 1.87
CA LEU A 52 3.27 -13.48 1.00
C LEU A 52 4.73 -13.44 1.46
N ARG A 53 5.02 -13.63 2.75
CA ARG A 53 6.39 -13.69 3.27
C ARG A 53 7.23 -14.82 2.67
N ASN A 54 6.58 -15.85 2.09
CA ASN A 54 7.23 -16.98 1.45
C ASN A 54 7.47 -16.77 -0.05
N ILE A 55 7.05 -15.63 -0.60
CA ILE A 55 7.22 -15.32 -2.02
C ILE A 55 8.52 -14.53 -2.23
N SER A 56 9.21 -14.79 -3.33
CA SER A 56 10.45 -14.07 -3.64
C SER A 56 10.22 -12.56 -3.79
N PRO A 57 11.13 -11.72 -3.28
CA PRO A 57 11.00 -10.26 -3.30
C PRO A 57 10.76 -9.69 -4.70
N GLU A 58 11.43 -10.25 -5.71
CA GLU A 58 11.31 -9.79 -7.10
C GLU A 58 9.89 -10.01 -7.65
N ARG A 59 9.26 -11.15 -7.32
CA ARG A 59 7.87 -11.42 -7.71
C ARG A 59 6.90 -10.48 -6.99
N ILE A 60 7.11 -10.23 -5.69
CA ILE A 60 6.36 -9.24 -4.91
C ILE A 60 6.47 -7.86 -5.56
N PHE A 61 7.70 -7.41 -5.83
CA PHE A 61 7.95 -6.09 -6.42
C PHE A 61 7.28 -5.92 -7.78
N SER A 62 7.35 -6.94 -8.62
CA SER A 62 6.69 -6.93 -9.94
C SER A 62 5.19 -6.70 -9.85
N GLU A 63 4.50 -7.41 -8.92
CA GLU A 63 3.06 -7.25 -8.72
C GLU A 63 2.73 -5.90 -8.05
N LEU A 64 3.51 -5.48 -7.04
CA LEU A 64 3.36 -4.16 -6.38
C LEU A 64 3.46 -3.03 -7.40
N LYS A 65 4.48 -3.04 -8.25
CA LYS A 65 4.63 -2.06 -9.34
C LYS A 65 3.41 -2.05 -10.26
N GLY A 66 2.91 -3.23 -10.62
CA GLY A 66 1.71 -3.36 -11.44
C GLY A 66 0.43 -2.84 -10.77
N ILE A 67 0.30 -2.96 -9.44
CA ILE A 67 -0.79 -2.38 -8.65
C ILE A 67 -0.67 -0.85 -8.64
N LEU A 68 0.50 -0.33 -8.27
CA LEU A 68 0.74 1.10 -8.14
C LEU A 68 0.52 1.87 -9.45
N CYS A 69 0.90 1.27 -10.59
CA CYS A 69 0.69 1.88 -11.91
C CYS A 69 -0.73 1.67 -12.46
N ALA A 70 -1.62 1.01 -11.72
CA ALA A 70 -3.02 0.86 -12.12
C ALA A 70 -3.85 2.09 -11.73
N ARG A 71 -5.03 2.22 -12.36
CA ARG A 71 -5.94 3.36 -12.16
C ARG A 71 -6.56 3.38 -10.76
N GLY A 72 -6.83 2.22 -10.17
CA GLY A 72 -7.41 2.07 -8.82
C GLY A 72 -6.36 1.74 -7.76
N ALA A 73 -5.13 2.21 -7.88
CA ALA A 73 -4.05 1.92 -6.95
C ALA A 73 -4.39 2.37 -5.52
N GLY A 74 -4.80 3.61 -5.35
CA GLY A 74 -5.17 4.16 -4.04
C GLY A 74 -6.37 3.46 -3.42
N GLU A 75 -7.37 3.08 -4.22
CA GLU A 75 -8.51 2.28 -3.75
C GLU A 75 -8.04 0.95 -3.15
N MET A 76 -7.11 0.24 -3.80
CA MET A 76 -6.57 -1.02 -3.27
C MET A 76 -5.73 -0.81 -2.01
N LEU A 77 -4.92 0.27 -1.95
CA LEU A 77 -4.17 0.64 -0.74
C LEU A 77 -5.12 0.88 0.45
N LEU A 78 -6.24 1.55 0.23
CA LEU A 78 -7.25 1.82 1.26
C LEU A 78 -8.04 0.59 1.67
N ALA A 79 -8.44 -0.25 0.71
CA ALA A 79 -9.30 -1.40 0.96
C ALA A 79 -8.57 -2.60 1.60
N PHE A 80 -7.25 -2.74 1.34
CA PHE A 80 -6.44 -3.88 1.78
C PHE A 80 -5.09 -3.47 2.40
N PRO A 81 -5.04 -2.47 3.29
CA PRO A 81 -3.78 -1.98 3.85
C PRO A 81 -2.96 -3.08 4.52
N GLU A 82 -3.62 -4.04 5.19
CA GLU A 82 -2.99 -5.15 5.88
C GLU A 82 -2.21 -6.09 4.95
N VAL A 83 -2.57 -6.17 3.66
CA VAL A 83 -1.80 -6.94 2.66
C VAL A 83 -0.51 -6.20 2.31
N PHE A 84 -0.60 -4.88 2.13
CA PHE A 84 0.58 -4.06 1.83
C PHE A 84 1.54 -4.00 3.02
N PHE A 85 1.05 -3.99 4.26
CA PHE A 85 1.92 -3.98 5.45
C PHE A 85 2.64 -5.31 5.71
N VAL A 86 2.21 -6.42 5.10
CA VAL A 86 3.00 -7.66 5.12
C VAL A 86 4.24 -7.55 4.24
N ILE A 87 4.12 -6.91 3.08
CA ILE A 87 5.23 -6.77 2.10
C ILE A 87 6.06 -5.49 2.31
N LEU A 88 5.52 -4.50 2.99
CA LEU A 88 6.12 -3.20 3.31
C LEU A 88 5.77 -2.82 4.77
N PRO A 89 6.29 -3.55 5.76
CA PRO A 89 5.94 -3.34 7.17
C PRO A 89 6.32 -1.94 7.67
N GLU A 90 7.28 -1.29 7.05
CA GLU A 90 7.74 0.07 7.37
C GLU A 90 6.63 1.13 7.17
N LEU A 91 5.62 0.83 6.35
CA LEU A 91 4.50 1.75 6.10
C LEU A 91 3.35 1.58 7.10
N ALA A 92 3.33 0.50 7.88
CA ALA A 92 2.26 0.24 8.85
C ALA A 92 2.05 1.38 9.87
N PRO A 93 3.09 2.07 10.38
CA PRO A 93 2.92 3.19 11.31
C PRO A 93 2.17 4.41 10.74
N MET A 94 2.00 4.48 9.41
CA MET A 94 1.27 5.58 8.77
C MET A 94 -0.25 5.47 8.98
N ARG A 95 -0.76 4.24 9.19
CA ARG A 95 -2.19 3.98 9.38
C ARG A 95 -2.63 4.41 10.77
N GLY A 96 -3.71 5.17 10.83
CA GLY A 96 -4.22 5.74 12.07
C GLY A 96 -3.35 6.87 12.64
N PHE A 97 -2.27 7.24 11.96
CA PHE A 97 -1.40 8.33 12.40
C PHE A 97 -2.02 9.68 12.04
N ASP A 98 -2.58 10.35 13.07
CA ASP A 98 -3.14 11.69 12.95
C ASP A 98 -2.03 12.76 13.08
N THR A 99 -1.91 13.60 12.07
CA THR A 99 -0.95 14.71 12.07
C THR A 99 -1.34 15.86 13.00
N ARG A 100 -2.55 15.80 13.59
CA ARG A 100 -3.14 16.84 14.45
C ARG A 100 -3.11 18.24 13.82
N ARG A 101 -3.31 18.32 12.50
CA ARG A 101 -3.46 19.59 11.78
C ARG A 101 -4.94 19.85 11.47
N PRO A 102 -5.63 20.74 12.20
CA PRO A 102 -7.08 20.90 12.10
C PRO A 102 -7.57 21.39 10.72
N GLN A 103 -6.70 21.98 9.92
CA GLN A 103 -7.11 22.74 8.74
C GLN A 103 -6.99 22.01 7.40
N ASN A 104 -6.33 20.83 7.33
CA ASN A 104 -5.99 20.25 6.03
C ASN A 104 -6.15 18.73 5.90
N HIS A 105 -6.60 17.99 6.91
CA HIS A 105 -6.55 16.53 6.84
C HIS A 105 -7.84 15.88 7.34
N CYS A 106 -8.64 15.42 6.39
CA CYS A 106 -9.72 14.46 6.65
C CYS A 106 -9.19 13.00 6.68
N TRP A 107 -7.88 12.78 6.42
CA TRP A 107 -7.24 11.46 6.36
C TRP A 107 -6.04 11.37 7.29
N ASP A 108 -5.75 10.14 7.77
CA ASP A 108 -4.46 9.80 8.36
C ASP A 108 -3.35 9.83 7.29
N VAL A 109 -2.09 9.61 7.69
CA VAL A 109 -0.95 9.65 6.75
C VAL A 109 -1.08 8.57 5.68
N TRP A 110 -1.62 7.39 6.00
CA TRP A 110 -1.85 6.33 5.02
C TRP A 110 -2.91 6.71 3.98
N GLY A 111 -4.04 7.23 4.44
CA GLY A 111 -5.11 7.71 3.57
C GLY A 111 -4.65 8.84 2.65
N HIS A 112 -3.90 9.82 3.19
CA HIS A 112 -3.26 10.86 2.39
C HIS A 112 -2.35 10.27 1.30
N THR A 113 -1.51 9.30 1.66
CA THR A 113 -0.59 8.64 0.74
C THR A 113 -1.33 7.90 -0.37
N ALA A 114 -2.40 7.18 -0.06
CA ALA A 114 -3.20 6.48 -1.06
C ALA A 114 -3.80 7.45 -2.10
N HIS A 115 -4.34 8.58 -1.65
CA HIS A 115 -4.85 9.63 -2.55
C HIS A 115 -3.73 10.30 -3.36
N ALA A 116 -2.56 10.55 -2.76
CA ALA A 116 -1.41 11.12 -3.46
C ALA A 116 -0.89 10.18 -4.56
N VAL A 117 -0.89 8.86 -4.30
CA VAL A 117 -0.55 7.86 -5.31
C VAL A 117 -1.51 7.95 -6.50
N ASP A 118 -2.81 8.07 -6.31
CA ASP A 118 -3.76 8.16 -7.43
C ASP A 118 -3.71 9.50 -8.16
N ALA A 119 -3.31 10.57 -7.50
CA ALA A 119 -3.26 11.91 -8.07
C ALA A 119 -2.08 12.14 -9.04
N ILE A 120 -1.05 11.27 -9.03
CA ILE A 120 0.13 11.43 -9.88
C ILE A 120 0.08 10.49 -11.10
N ALA A 121 0.86 10.82 -12.14
CA ALA A 121 0.97 9.98 -13.34
C ALA A 121 1.30 8.51 -12.99
N PRO A 122 0.73 7.51 -13.72
CA PRO A 122 0.89 6.10 -13.43
C PRO A 122 2.26 5.55 -13.87
N GLU A 123 3.31 6.22 -13.47
CA GLU A 123 4.70 5.85 -13.71
C GLU A 123 5.32 5.26 -12.43
N SER A 124 6.06 4.17 -12.55
CA SER A 124 6.53 3.40 -11.39
C SER A 124 7.36 4.22 -10.42
N VAL A 125 8.28 5.06 -10.90
CA VAL A 125 9.13 5.90 -10.04
C VAL A 125 8.29 6.93 -9.30
N LEU A 126 7.38 7.62 -10.00
CA LEU A 126 6.52 8.64 -9.39
C LEU A 126 5.58 8.02 -8.35
N ARG A 127 4.94 6.89 -8.68
CA ARG A 127 4.02 6.18 -7.78
C ARG A 127 4.72 5.63 -6.54
N LEU A 128 5.93 5.09 -6.69
CA LEU A 128 6.77 4.66 -5.56
C LEU A 128 7.21 5.86 -4.71
N THR A 129 7.59 6.96 -5.33
CA THR A 129 7.92 8.19 -4.61
C THR A 129 6.74 8.66 -3.76
N MET A 130 5.53 8.68 -4.31
CA MET A 130 4.33 9.04 -3.55
C MET A 130 3.99 8.02 -2.46
N LEU A 131 4.23 6.73 -2.68
CA LEU A 131 4.00 5.72 -1.65
C LEU A 131 4.87 5.95 -0.41
N PHE A 132 6.11 6.41 -0.59
CA PHE A 132 7.07 6.59 0.51
C PHE A 132 7.23 8.03 1.01
N HIS A 133 6.73 9.06 0.30
CA HIS A 133 7.05 10.48 0.58
C HIS A 133 6.84 10.91 2.04
N ASP A 134 5.84 10.37 2.69
CA ASP A 134 5.42 10.72 4.05
C ASP A 134 5.69 9.61 5.08
N SER A 135 6.37 8.53 4.69
CA SER A 135 6.65 7.39 5.59
C SER A 135 7.48 7.74 6.82
N GLY A 136 8.27 8.81 6.77
CA GLY A 136 9.05 9.31 7.90
C GLY A 136 8.29 10.19 8.89
N LYS A 137 7.03 10.58 8.61
CA LYS A 137 6.24 11.44 9.50
C LYS A 137 5.98 10.82 10.88
N PRO A 138 5.62 9.54 11.02
CA PRO A 138 5.43 8.94 12.34
C PRO A 138 6.68 9.00 13.22
N GLU A 139 7.87 8.74 12.65
CA GLU A 139 9.14 8.73 13.38
C GLU A 139 9.61 10.16 13.80
N THR A 140 9.27 11.17 12.99
CA THR A 140 9.75 12.55 13.19
C THR A 140 8.73 13.47 13.85
N PHE A 141 7.60 12.92 14.26
CA PHE A 141 6.52 13.71 14.86
C PHE A 141 6.95 14.43 16.14
N ARG A 142 6.66 15.72 16.19
CA ARG A 142 6.79 16.57 17.39
C ARG A 142 5.56 17.43 17.52
N TYR A 143 4.89 17.37 18.68
CA TYR A 143 3.77 18.26 18.96
C TYR A 143 4.28 19.64 19.37
N ASP A 144 3.84 20.68 18.65
CA ASP A 144 4.12 22.09 18.98
C ASP A 144 2.92 22.63 19.75
N ALA A 145 3.09 22.75 21.08
CA ALA A 145 2.01 23.22 21.97
C ALA A 145 1.62 24.69 21.73
N GLN A 146 2.54 25.52 21.23
CA GLN A 146 2.24 26.92 20.91
C GLN A 146 1.44 27.03 19.62
N ALA A 147 1.76 26.19 18.62
CA ALA A 147 1.07 26.18 17.35
C ALA A 147 -0.24 25.36 17.40
N GLY A 148 -0.38 24.43 18.36
CA GLY A 148 -1.54 23.55 18.50
C GLY A 148 -1.58 22.40 17.49
N PHE A 149 -0.47 22.10 16.77
CA PHE A 149 -0.40 21.03 15.77
C PHE A 149 0.96 20.30 15.73
N GLY A 150 0.98 19.18 15.01
CA GLY A 150 2.20 18.39 14.82
C GLY A 150 3.14 18.96 13.78
N ARG A 151 4.46 18.89 14.04
CA ARG A 151 5.55 19.17 13.09
C ARG A 151 6.34 17.91 12.80
N PHE A 152 7.00 17.84 11.66
CA PHE A 152 7.73 16.67 11.17
C PHE A 152 9.12 17.06 10.68
N PRO A 153 10.01 17.56 11.57
CA PRO A 153 11.33 18.05 11.15
C PRO A 153 12.16 16.90 10.58
N GLY A 154 12.67 17.09 9.35
CA GLY A 154 13.53 16.11 8.70
C GLY A 154 12.83 14.85 8.15
N HIS A 155 11.49 14.77 8.15
CA HIS A 155 10.78 13.60 7.62
C HIS A 155 11.16 13.22 6.18
N PRO A 156 11.51 14.14 5.23
CA PRO A 156 11.90 13.70 3.90
C PRO A 156 13.15 12.83 3.88
N ALA A 157 14.15 13.16 4.72
CA ALA A 157 15.36 12.34 4.82
C ALA A 157 15.09 10.97 5.45
N VAL A 158 14.20 10.92 6.45
CA VAL A 158 13.76 9.66 7.07
C VAL A 158 12.94 8.84 6.06
N SER A 159 12.02 9.47 5.32
CA SER A 159 11.25 8.80 4.25
C SER A 159 12.17 8.21 3.17
N ALA A 160 13.20 8.95 2.75
CA ALA A 160 14.16 8.44 1.78
C ALA A 160 14.95 7.23 2.30
N ARG A 161 15.35 7.23 3.59
CA ARG A 161 16.02 6.09 4.24
C ARG A 161 15.10 4.87 4.30
N ILE A 162 13.84 5.06 4.67
CA ILE A 162 12.82 4.00 4.69
C ILE A 162 12.61 3.42 3.29
N ALA A 163 12.45 4.28 2.28
CA ALA A 163 12.28 3.87 0.89
C ALA A 163 13.48 3.06 0.38
N ASP A 164 14.73 3.52 0.61
CA ASP A 164 15.94 2.81 0.20
C ASP A 164 16.00 1.41 0.83
N ALA A 165 15.77 1.29 2.13
CA ALA A 165 15.76 0.01 2.82
C ALA A 165 14.68 -0.95 2.29
N ALA A 166 13.44 -0.48 2.12
CA ALA A 166 12.33 -1.28 1.63
C ALA A 166 12.54 -1.73 0.17
N LEU A 167 12.99 -0.83 -0.71
CA LEU A 167 13.23 -1.15 -2.12
C LEU A 167 14.40 -2.13 -2.30
N ARG A 168 15.47 -2.02 -1.49
CA ARG A 168 16.55 -3.02 -1.46
C ARG A 168 16.06 -4.37 -0.98
N ALA A 169 15.22 -4.42 0.05
CA ALA A 169 14.62 -5.67 0.54
C ALA A 169 13.72 -6.33 -0.52
N LEU A 170 13.03 -5.53 -1.33
CA LEU A 170 12.23 -5.99 -2.47
C LEU A 170 13.06 -6.29 -3.72
N ARG A 171 14.39 -6.12 -3.69
CA ARG A 171 15.31 -6.32 -4.81
C ARG A 171 14.86 -5.54 -6.05
N CYS A 172 14.49 -4.28 -5.84
CA CYS A 172 14.23 -3.36 -6.92
C CYS A 172 15.54 -3.15 -7.70
N ASP A 173 15.56 -3.53 -8.97
CA ASP A 173 16.70 -3.23 -9.85
C ASP A 173 16.88 -1.71 -9.97
N ASN A 174 18.13 -1.24 -9.90
CA ASN A 174 18.52 0.16 -10.05
C ASN A 174 18.25 0.67 -11.45
#